data_18152f02ab775f428814d9142d4f7d36
#
_entry.id   18152f02ab775f428814d9142d4f7d36
#
_cell.length_a   1.000
_cell.length_b   1.000
_cell.length_c   1.000
_cell.angle_alpha   90.00
_cell.angle_beta   90.00
_cell.angle_gamma   90.00
#
_symmetry.space_group_name_H-M   'P 1'
#
loop_
_entity.id
_entity.type
_entity.pdbx_description
1 polymer ?
#
loop_
_entity_poly.entity_id
_entity_poly.type
_entity_poly.pdbx_seq_one_letter_code
_entity_poly.pdbx_strand_id
1 'polypeptide(L)'
;MPKALRVLVLGSGFAGQGHAEAFRNAGVEIIGMVSRTLSVTQQVAKEMNIPYATTDWKTALTQLQPDIVAVGTPGGVHVDPILAALDQSCHIYSDKPLAATAKEAKMLYLKAREEGAKTAYAASMRYLPYALLAKSLIAQGKIGDPLEVECISHPNVNPLIPFGWFHRLDQGGGRTHSNFPHKLSIVQQALNGTIVSVNGQLRYDIQRAPIAAGVHDFRKRGQFAPQSADEPGLEWAEADSDSSYTVLAHIAPENDTSKMVSVLFKQAGMHPGFQPDYMAFMGREATLHINGAFAQGPMHICARNGKWEEIPLPQEITNSLPNIEHPAVRCWTQLAHEFIADIKSEGYSGYQTFKDGWIYQEVFEAIRSE
;
A
#
# COMPACT_ATOMS: atom_id res chain seq x y z
N MET A 1 -24.21 23.29 11.09
CA MET A 1 -23.63 22.19 10.30
C MET A 1 -22.34 21.78 10.96
N PRO A 2 -22.00 20.50 11.10
CA PRO A 2 -20.69 20.10 11.60
C PRO A 2 -19.60 20.72 10.70
N LYS A 3 -18.52 21.19 11.31
CA LYS A 3 -17.37 21.77 10.61
C LYS A 3 -16.81 20.73 9.63
N ALA A 4 -16.60 21.12 8.38
CA ALA A 4 -15.95 20.24 7.41
C ALA A 4 -14.54 19.86 7.90
N LEU A 5 -14.17 18.58 7.80
CA LEU A 5 -12.82 18.14 8.12
C LEU A 5 -11.81 18.73 7.13
N ARG A 6 -10.60 19.03 7.63
CA ARG A 6 -9.54 19.72 6.90
C ARG A 6 -8.29 18.85 6.85
N VAL A 7 -7.74 18.64 5.67
CA VAL A 7 -6.58 17.76 5.45
C VAL A 7 -5.35 18.55 5.03
N LEU A 8 -4.23 18.31 5.72
CA LEU A 8 -2.88 18.65 5.27
C LEU A 8 -2.23 17.42 4.63
N VAL A 9 -1.71 17.57 3.41
CA VAL A 9 -1.06 16.47 2.68
C VAL A 9 0.46 16.62 2.73
N LEU A 10 1.16 15.57 3.17
CA LEU A 10 2.61 15.47 3.16
C LEU A 10 3.04 14.59 1.98
N GLY A 11 3.69 15.19 1.00
CA GLY A 11 4.11 14.59 -0.26
C GLY A 11 3.41 15.20 -1.47
N SER A 12 4.18 15.56 -2.50
CA SER A 12 3.67 16.05 -3.81
C SER A 12 3.87 15.02 -4.94
N GLY A 13 4.31 13.80 -4.60
CA GLY A 13 4.45 12.68 -5.52
C GLY A 13 3.13 11.94 -5.77
N PHE A 14 3.22 10.78 -6.40
CA PHE A 14 2.06 9.95 -6.78
C PHE A 14 1.10 9.68 -5.60
N ALA A 15 1.63 9.23 -4.46
CA ALA A 15 0.79 8.91 -3.30
C ALA A 15 0.13 10.17 -2.72
N GLY A 16 0.90 11.24 -2.49
CA GLY A 16 0.35 12.47 -1.93
C GLY A 16 -0.72 13.12 -2.83
N GLN A 17 -0.50 13.15 -4.16
CA GLN A 17 -1.52 13.60 -5.11
C GLN A 17 -2.78 12.72 -5.05
N GLY A 18 -2.59 11.39 -5.05
CA GLY A 18 -3.70 10.43 -4.97
C GLY A 18 -4.47 10.52 -3.65
N HIS A 19 -3.80 10.75 -2.54
CA HIS A 19 -4.46 10.95 -1.25
C HIS A 19 -5.24 12.28 -1.21
N ALA A 20 -4.68 13.37 -1.76
CA ALA A 20 -5.40 14.63 -1.89
C ALA A 20 -6.69 14.48 -2.72
N GLU A 21 -6.60 13.77 -3.84
CA GLU A 21 -7.75 13.46 -4.69
C GLU A 21 -8.77 12.57 -3.95
N ALA A 22 -8.31 11.53 -3.26
CA ALA A 22 -9.15 10.63 -2.50
C ALA A 22 -9.96 11.35 -1.41
N PHE A 23 -9.33 12.21 -0.63
CA PHE A 23 -10.02 13.01 0.39
C PHE A 23 -10.99 14.03 -0.20
N ARG A 24 -10.62 14.65 -1.33
CA ARG A 24 -11.54 15.55 -2.05
C ARG A 24 -12.78 14.81 -2.56
N ASN A 25 -12.61 13.62 -3.13
CA ASN A 25 -13.71 12.77 -3.55
C ASN A 25 -14.58 12.31 -2.36
N ALA A 26 -14.00 12.21 -1.17
CA ALA A 26 -14.72 11.95 0.07
C ALA A 26 -15.34 13.20 0.72
N GLY A 27 -15.33 14.35 0.04
CA GLY A 27 -15.97 15.58 0.50
C GLY A 27 -15.20 16.35 1.58
N VAL A 28 -13.87 16.16 1.65
CA VAL A 28 -13.01 16.82 2.64
C VAL A 28 -12.17 17.92 2.00
N GLU A 29 -11.93 19.00 2.73
CA GLU A 29 -11.15 20.14 2.25
C GLU A 29 -9.65 19.88 2.36
N ILE A 30 -8.92 20.05 1.25
CA ILE A 30 -7.45 19.99 1.24
C ILE A 30 -6.90 21.39 1.43
N ILE A 31 -6.35 21.65 2.62
CA ILE A 31 -5.94 23.01 3.02
C ILE A 31 -4.48 23.32 2.74
N GLY A 32 -3.64 22.31 2.50
CA GLY A 32 -2.23 22.51 2.22
C GLY A 32 -1.53 21.27 1.73
N MET A 33 -0.38 21.47 1.09
CA MET A 33 0.54 20.44 0.63
C MET A 33 1.96 20.79 1.02
N VAL A 34 2.70 19.80 1.54
CA VAL A 34 4.10 19.94 1.95
C VAL A 34 4.94 18.91 1.22
N SER A 35 6.09 19.32 0.68
CA SER A 35 7.06 18.39 0.09
C SER A 35 8.47 19.02 0.10
N ARG A 36 9.50 18.24 -0.20
CA ARG A 36 10.91 18.64 -0.08
C ARG A 36 11.37 19.72 -1.05
N THR A 37 10.70 19.91 -2.21
CA THR A 37 11.11 20.84 -3.26
C THR A 37 10.01 21.86 -3.48
N LEU A 38 10.23 23.11 -3.07
CA LEU A 38 9.21 24.16 -3.05
C LEU A 38 8.57 24.40 -4.42
N SER A 39 9.38 24.57 -5.48
CA SER A 39 8.86 24.83 -6.82
C SER A 39 7.95 23.73 -7.34
N VAL A 40 8.31 22.45 -7.10
CA VAL A 40 7.49 21.29 -7.46
C VAL A 40 6.22 21.24 -6.62
N THR A 41 6.32 21.51 -5.31
CA THR A 41 5.16 21.52 -4.41
C THR A 41 4.15 22.60 -4.80
N GLN A 42 4.64 23.81 -5.13
CA GLN A 42 3.80 24.92 -5.59
C GLN A 42 3.12 24.63 -6.93
N GLN A 43 3.86 24.02 -7.86
CA GLN A 43 3.28 23.63 -9.16
C GLN A 43 2.17 22.60 -8.97
N VAL A 44 2.41 21.52 -8.22
CA VAL A 44 1.41 20.47 -7.96
C VAL A 44 0.21 21.03 -7.18
N ALA A 45 0.43 21.85 -6.16
CA ALA A 45 -0.62 22.50 -5.40
C ALA A 45 -1.51 23.37 -6.29
N LYS A 46 -0.92 24.14 -7.20
CA LYS A 46 -1.63 24.96 -8.19
C LYS A 46 -2.49 24.08 -9.12
N GLU A 47 -1.91 23.02 -9.69
CA GLU A 47 -2.60 22.08 -10.58
C GLU A 47 -3.77 21.40 -9.87
N MET A 48 -3.63 21.11 -8.58
CA MET A 48 -4.66 20.49 -7.75
C MET A 48 -5.57 21.47 -7.01
N ASN A 49 -5.46 22.79 -7.23
CA ASN A 49 -6.21 23.84 -6.53
C ASN A 49 -6.11 23.70 -5.00
N ILE A 50 -4.88 23.48 -4.47
CA ILE A 50 -4.57 23.45 -3.05
C ILE A 50 -4.02 24.82 -2.64
N PRO A 51 -4.62 25.51 -1.63
CA PRO A 51 -4.34 26.94 -1.40
C PRO A 51 -2.97 27.22 -0.77
N TYR A 52 -2.38 26.25 -0.05
CA TYR A 52 -1.12 26.46 0.66
C TYR A 52 -0.09 25.40 0.23
N ALA A 53 1.15 25.85 -0.05
CA ALA A 53 2.25 24.98 -0.46
C ALA A 53 3.57 25.43 0.19
N THR A 54 4.25 24.52 0.86
CA THR A 54 5.51 24.80 1.57
C THR A 54 6.42 23.57 1.62
N THR A 55 7.66 23.78 2.08
CA THR A 55 8.59 22.71 2.44
C THR A 55 8.69 22.50 3.96
N ASP A 56 8.13 23.40 4.75
CA ASP A 56 8.15 23.37 6.21
C ASP A 56 6.85 22.80 6.76
N TRP A 57 6.86 21.52 7.08
CA TRP A 57 5.70 20.82 7.64
C TRP A 57 5.38 21.29 9.08
N LYS A 58 6.38 21.73 9.85
CA LYS A 58 6.17 22.21 11.25
C LYS A 58 5.35 23.48 11.25
N THR A 59 5.76 24.44 10.44
CA THR A 59 5.00 25.69 10.27
C THR A 59 3.61 25.42 9.67
N ALA A 60 3.49 24.51 8.70
CA ALA A 60 2.21 24.16 8.10
C ALA A 60 1.22 23.57 9.14
N LEU A 61 1.67 22.64 9.98
CA LEU A 61 0.85 22.06 11.06
C LEU A 61 0.33 23.15 12.02
N THR A 62 1.23 24.02 12.48
CA THR A 62 0.89 25.07 13.47
C THR A 62 -0.05 26.14 12.88
N GLN A 63 0.19 26.58 11.64
CA GLN A 63 -0.61 27.65 11.01
C GLN A 63 -1.97 27.15 10.51
N LEU A 64 -2.00 25.96 9.92
CA LEU A 64 -3.20 25.46 9.28
C LEU A 64 -4.11 24.69 10.25
N GLN A 65 -3.58 24.13 11.32
CA GLN A 65 -4.32 23.34 12.31
C GLN A 65 -5.28 22.32 11.63
N PRO A 66 -4.74 21.33 10.88
CA PRO A 66 -5.56 20.35 10.19
C PRO A 66 -6.25 19.39 11.18
N ASP A 67 -7.40 18.85 10.80
CA ASP A 67 -8.05 17.76 11.54
C ASP A 67 -7.41 16.41 11.18
N ILE A 68 -6.89 16.29 9.94
CA ILE A 68 -6.27 15.08 9.39
C ILE A 68 -4.93 15.45 8.73
N VAL A 69 -3.92 14.62 8.95
CA VAL A 69 -2.67 14.64 8.17
C VAL A 69 -2.60 13.40 7.30
N ALA A 70 -2.55 13.59 5.98
CA ALA A 70 -2.40 12.54 5.00
C ALA A 70 -0.94 12.45 4.55
N VAL A 71 -0.27 11.32 4.82
CA VAL A 71 1.16 11.13 4.61
C VAL A 71 1.40 10.24 3.39
N GLY A 72 1.97 10.82 2.34
CA GLY A 72 2.33 10.15 1.07
C GLY A 72 3.80 10.35 0.70
N THR A 73 4.67 10.50 1.70
CA THR A 73 6.14 10.55 1.57
C THR A 73 6.74 9.15 1.64
N PRO A 74 8.06 8.97 1.43
CA PRO A 74 8.74 7.71 1.76
C PRO A 74 8.69 7.37 3.26
N GLY A 75 8.58 6.08 3.60
CA GLY A 75 8.40 5.61 4.98
C GLY A 75 9.46 6.07 5.99
N GLY A 76 10.71 6.25 5.53
CA GLY A 76 11.82 6.70 6.38
C GLY A 76 11.71 8.16 6.88
N VAL A 77 10.75 8.94 6.37
CA VAL A 77 10.53 10.32 6.83
C VAL A 77 9.13 10.52 7.45
N HIS A 78 8.44 9.44 7.82
CA HIS A 78 7.10 9.49 8.38
C HIS A 78 7.09 9.86 9.87
N VAL A 79 8.09 9.45 10.64
CA VAL A 79 8.06 9.45 12.11
C VAL A 79 7.83 10.84 12.68
N ASP A 80 8.73 11.78 12.43
CA ASP A 80 8.68 13.10 13.05
C ASP A 80 7.40 13.88 12.74
N PRO A 81 6.94 13.97 11.45
CA PRO A 81 5.72 14.70 11.15
C PRO A 81 4.47 14.01 11.69
N ILE A 82 4.42 12.67 11.76
CA ILE A 82 3.29 11.95 12.36
C ILE A 82 3.23 12.20 13.87
N LEU A 83 4.35 12.10 14.60
CA LEU A 83 4.39 12.38 16.03
C LEU A 83 3.93 13.81 16.33
N ALA A 84 4.45 14.80 15.59
CA ALA A 84 4.06 16.19 15.77
C ALA A 84 2.57 16.45 15.44
N ALA A 85 2.01 15.74 14.47
CA ALA A 85 0.60 15.83 14.15
C ALA A 85 -0.29 15.20 15.25
N LEU A 86 0.13 14.06 15.81
CA LEU A 86 -0.53 13.42 16.94
C LEU A 86 -0.52 14.31 18.18
N ASP A 87 0.60 14.98 18.48
CA ASP A 87 0.71 15.96 19.57
C ASP A 87 -0.24 17.16 19.41
N GLN A 88 -0.72 17.42 18.18
CA GLN A 88 -1.75 18.44 17.89
C GLN A 88 -3.15 17.84 17.72
N SER A 89 -3.37 16.61 18.19
CA SER A 89 -4.65 15.90 18.13
C SER A 89 -5.18 15.65 16.73
N CYS A 90 -4.30 15.60 15.72
CA CYS A 90 -4.69 15.24 14.35
C CYS A 90 -4.96 13.73 14.23
N HIS A 91 -5.90 13.36 13.38
CA HIS A 91 -6.04 12.00 12.88
C HIS A 91 -5.06 11.77 11.72
N ILE A 92 -4.57 10.52 11.54
CA ILE A 92 -3.50 10.25 10.58
C ILE A 92 -3.93 9.22 9.53
N TYR A 93 -3.76 9.58 8.27
CA TYR A 93 -3.87 8.67 7.13
C TYR A 93 -2.48 8.51 6.52
N SER A 94 -1.87 7.32 6.58
CA SER A 94 -0.49 7.11 6.11
C SER A 94 -0.42 6.09 4.98
N ASP A 95 0.37 6.40 3.95
CA ASP A 95 0.76 5.40 2.95
C ASP A 95 1.68 4.33 3.58
N LYS A 96 1.85 3.23 2.87
CA LYS A 96 2.75 2.14 3.23
C LYS A 96 4.18 2.39 2.66
N PRO A 97 5.23 1.91 3.34
CA PRO A 97 5.20 1.34 4.67
C PRO A 97 4.93 2.41 5.74
N LEU A 98 4.47 2.00 6.92
CA LEU A 98 4.16 2.95 8.00
C LEU A 98 5.39 3.71 8.50
N ALA A 99 6.54 3.02 8.54
CA ALA A 99 7.85 3.56 8.87
C ALA A 99 8.94 2.71 8.20
N ALA A 100 10.21 3.04 8.36
CA ALA A 100 11.32 2.23 7.86
C ALA A 100 11.57 0.98 8.71
N THR A 101 11.25 1.03 10.02
CA THR A 101 11.48 -0.07 10.97
C THR A 101 10.22 -0.43 11.77
N ALA A 102 10.18 -1.69 12.27
CA ALA A 102 9.10 -2.16 13.15
C ALA A 102 9.06 -1.39 14.47
N LYS A 103 10.20 -1.02 15.00
CA LYS A 103 10.31 -0.20 16.23
C LYS A 103 9.65 1.16 16.05
N GLU A 104 9.90 1.84 14.95
CA GLU A 104 9.28 3.12 14.61
C GLU A 104 7.77 2.96 14.39
N ALA A 105 7.35 1.97 13.60
CA ALA A 105 5.94 1.70 13.35
C ALA A 105 5.17 1.39 14.65
N LYS A 106 5.77 0.62 15.56
CA LYS A 106 5.22 0.35 16.91
C LYS A 106 5.07 1.63 17.73
N MET A 107 6.09 2.48 17.71
CA MET A 107 6.07 3.77 18.42
C MET A 107 4.92 4.66 17.91
N LEU A 108 4.74 4.77 16.59
CA LEU A 108 3.65 5.51 15.97
C LEU A 108 2.27 4.96 16.37
N TYR A 109 2.12 3.63 16.34
CA TYR A 109 0.88 2.98 16.79
C TYR A 109 0.56 3.27 18.26
N LEU A 110 1.56 3.13 19.15
CA LEU A 110 1.36 3.35 20.58
C LEU A 110 1.03 4.81 20.88
N LYS A 111 1.72 5.76 20.25
CA LYS A 111 1.44 7.19 20.38
C LYS A 111 0.04 7.54 19.88
N ALA A 112 -0.36 7.06 18.71
CA ALA A 112 -1.70 7.30 18.19
C ALA A 112 -2.80 6.76 19.12
N ARG A 113 -2.57 5.59 19.73
CA ARG A 113 -3.49 5.02 20.72
C ARG A 113 -3.55 5.84 22.01
N GLU A 114 -2.43 6.36 22.50
CA GLU A 114 -2.34 7.23 23.67
C GLU A 114 -3.15 8.53 23.47
N GLU A 115 -3.02 9.15 22.28
CA GLU A 115 -3.74 10.38 21.92
C GLU A 115 -5.21 10.13 21.51
N GLY A 116 -5.67 8.89 21.45
CA GLY A 116 -7.01 8.56 20.97
C GLY A 116 -7.25 8.90 19.50
N ALA A 117 -6.18 9.07 18.72
CA ALA A 117 -6.27 9.43 17.32
C ALA A 117 -6.73 8.25 16.45
N LYS A 118 -7.64 8.52 15.52
CA LYS A 118 -7.96 7.55 14.47
C LYS A 118 -6.81 7.51 13.46
N THR A 119 -6.48 6.29 12.98
CA THR A 119 -5.39 6.10 12.03
C THR A 119 -5.83 5.19 10.89
N ALA A 120 -5.43 5.51 9.67
CA ALA A 120 -5.60 4.63 8.51
C ALA A 120 -4.24 4.29 7.89
N TYR A 121 -4.07 3.03 7.50
CA TYR A 121 -2.89 2.51 6.82
C TYR A 121 -3.24 2.09 5.39
N ALA A 122 -2.66 2.76 4.39
CA ALA A 122 -3.10 2.66 3.00
C ALA A 122 -2.54 1.46 2.21
N ALA A 123 -2.60 0.26 2.76
CA ALA A 123 -2.43 -0.97 1.98
C ALA A 123 -3.73 -1.30 1.21
N SER A 124 -4.24 -0.35 0.45
CA SER A 124 -5.61 -0.20 -0.01
C SER A 124 -6.03 -1.08 -1.20
N MET A 125 -5.13 -1.84 -1.85
CA MET A 125 -5.51 -2.72 -2.98
C MET A 125 -6.53 -3.82 -2.60
N ARG A 126 -6.77 -4.02 -1.31
CA ARG A 126 -7.85 -4.87 -0.79
C ARG A 126 -9.26 -4.43 -1.24
N TYR A 127 -9.41 -3.19 -1.70
CA TYR A 127 -10.66 -2.66 -2.27
C TYR A 127 -10.78 -2.84 -3.79
N LEU A 128 -9.86 -3.54 -4.43
CA LEU A 128 -10.04 -3.92 -5.83
C LEU A 128 -11.26 -4.84 -5.98
N PRO A 129 -12.08 -4.69 -7.04
CA PRO A 129 -13.34 -5.40 -7.18
C PRO A 129 -13.22 -6.91 -7.06
N TYR A 130 -12.21 -7.53 -7.68
CA TYR A 130 -12.01 -8.97 -7.59
C TYR A 130 -11.42 -9.42 -6.25
N ALA A 131 -10.72 -8.55 -5.51
CA ALA A 131 -10.33 -8.83 -4.13
C ALA A 131 -11.55 -8.91 -3.20
N LEU A 132 -12.52 -8.00 -3.39
CA LEU A 132 -13.80 -8.02 -2.67
C LEU A 132 -14.66 -9.22 -3.08
N LEU A 133 -14.65 -9.59 -4.36
CA LEU A 133 -15.34 -10.79 -4.85
C LEU A 133 -14.76 -12.05 -4.23
N ALA A 134 -13.43 -12.19 -4.18
CA ALA A 134 -12.76 -13.31 -3.51
C ALA A 134 -13.17 -13.42 -2.05
N LYS A 135 -13.11 -12.31 -1.30
CA LYS A 135 -13.61 -12.25 0.09
C LYS A 135 -15.04 -12.78 0.20
N SER A 136 -15.94 -12.29 -0.65
CA SER A 136 -17.35 -12.67 -0.63
C SER A 136 -17.56 -14.14 -0.91
N LEU A 137 -16.90 -14.69 -1.96
CA LEU A 137 -17.05 -16.10 -2.33
C LEU A 137 -16.47 -17.06 -1.28
N ILE A 138 -15.33 -16.71 -0.68
CA ILE A 138 -14.72 -17.48 0.40
C ILE A 138 -15.63 -17.48 1.64
N ALA A 139 -16.14 -16.31 2.03
CA ALA A 139 -17.07 -16.18 3.15
C ALA A 139 -18.38 -16.95 2.93
N GLN A 140 -18.84 -17.10 1.68
CA GLN A 140 -19.98 -17.92 1.29
C GLN A 140 -19.68 -19.42 1.24
N GLY A 141 -18.45 -19.85 1.53
CA GLY A 141 -18.02 -21.24 1.48
C GLY A 141 -17.88 -21.83 0.06
N LYS A 142 -17.76 -20.99 -0.99
CA LYS A 142 -17.72 -21.47 -2.39
C LYS A 142 -16.50 -22.33 -2.73
N ILE A 143 -15.43 -22.24 -1.94
CA ILE A 143 -14.24 -23.09 -2.08
C ILE A 143 -14.14 -24.18 -0.99
N GLY A 144 -15.08 -24.25 -0.07
CA GLY A 144 -14.97 -25.02 1.17
C GLY A 144 -13.93 -24.40 2.12
N ASP A 145 -13.33 -25.21 3.01
CA ASP A 145 -12.24 -24.73 3.88
C ASP A 145 -11.03 -24.32 3.06
N PRO A 146 -10.53 -23.08 3.17
CA PRO A 146 -9.28 -22.67 2.53
C PRO A 146 -8.09 -23.48 3.06
N LEU A 147 -7.20 -23.91 2.16
CA LEU A 147 -6.01 -24.72 2.49
C LEU A 147 -4.73 -23.97 2.16
N GLU A 148 -4.65 -23.41 0.97
CA GLU A 148 -3.46 -22.77 0.44
C GLU A 148 -3.82 -21.51 -0.34
N VAL A 149 -2.88 -20.54 -0.40
CA VAL A 149 -2.96 -19.36 -1.24
C VAL A 149 -1.63 -19.14 -1.94
N GLU A 150 -1.69 -18.77 -3.21
CA GLU A 150 -0.53 -18.33 -3.97
C GLU A 150 -0.72 -16.90 -4.48
N CYS A 151 0.30 -16.06 -4.27
CA CYS A 151 0.39 -14.70 -4.79
C CYS A 151 1.67 -14.54 -5.56
N ILE A 152 1.62 -14.70 -6.86
CA ILE A 152 2.80 -14.79 -7.73
C ILE A 152 2.89 -13.58 -8.65
N SER A 153 4.06 -12.97 -8.71
CA SER A 153 4.35 -11.85 -9.63
C SER A 153 5.70 -12.02 -10.30
N HIS A 154 5.75 -11.67 -11.58
CA HIS A 154 6.93 -11.77 -12.42
C HIS A 154 7.25 -10.44 -13.14
N PRO A 155 7.44 -9.32 -12.43
CA PRO A 155 7.78 -8.07 -13.09
C PRO A 155 9.17 -8.16 -13.73
N ASN A 156 9.30 -7.49 -14.86
CA ASN A 156 10.60 -7.23 -15.49
C ASN A 156 10.99 -5.77 -15.20
N VAL A 157 11.66 -5.55 -14.08
CA VAL A 157 12.09 -4.21 -13.68
C VAL A 157 13.38 -3.84 -14.41
N ASN A 158 13.39 -2.68 -15.06
CA ASN A 158 14.61 -2.14 -15.64
C ASN A 158 15.63 -1.83 -14.51
N PRO A 159 16.82 -2.47 -14.49
CA PRO A 159 17.84 -2.21 -13.47
C PRO A 159 18.45 -0.81 -13.56
N LEU A 160 18.25 -0.10 -14.68
CA LEU A 160 18.75 1.25 -14.93
C LEU A 160 17.75 2.34 -14.50
N ILE A 161 16.68 2.00 -13.79
CA ILE A 161 15.79 3.00 -13.21
C ILE A 161 16.59 3.90 -12.26
N PRO A 162 16.49 5.23 -12.37
CA PRO A 162 17.25 6.17 -11.56
C PRO A 162 17.14 5.93 -10.06
N PHE A 163 18.25 6.11 -9.37
CA PHE A 163 18.35 6.00 -7.92
C PHE A 163 17.36 6.92 -7.21
N GLY A 164 16.72 6.41 -6.18
CA GLY A 164 15.76 7.15 -5.36
C GLY A 164 15.41 6.41 -4.08
N TRP A 165 14.43 6.90 -3.34
CA TRP A 165 13.98 6.32 -2.07
C TRP A 165 13.70 4.81 -2.13
N PHE A 166 13.23 4.34 -3.28
CA PHE A 166 12.90 2.94 -3.51
C PHE A 166 14.12 1.99 -3.40
N HIS A 167 15.33 2.51 -3.65
CA HIS A 167 16.59 1.77 -3.56
C HIS A 167 17.23 1.84 -2.16
N ARG A 168 16.59 2.52 -1.22
CA ARG A 168 17.11 2.79 0.12
C ARG A 168 16.24 2.16 1.18
N LEU A 169 16.80 1.23 1.96
CA LEU A 169 16.09 0.55 3.04
C LEU A 169 15.66 1.52 4.16
N ASP A 170 16.52 2.47 4.52
CA ASP A 170 16.24 3.53 5.49
C ASP A 170 15.09 4.47 5.09
N GLN A 171 14.72 4.47 3.81
CA GLN A 171 13.58 5.23 3.29
C GLN A 171 12.30 4.38 3.14
N GLY A 172 12.33 3.13 3.61
CA GLY A 172 11.24 2.18 3.37
C GLY A 172 11.18 1.69 1.94
N GLY A 173 12.35 1.61 1.26
CA GLY A 173 12.47 1.07 -0.09
C GLY A 173 12.35 -0.45 -0.15
N GLY A 174 12.46 -0.99 -1.36
CA GLY A 174 12.37 -2.41 -1.65
C GLY A 174 10.99 -2.94 -1.99
N ARG A 175 10.96 -4.18 -2.44
CA ARG A 175 9.73 -4.87 -2.85
C ARG A 175 8.90 -5.30 -1.66
N THR A 176 9.53 -5.71 -0.56
CA THR A 176 8.82 -6.06 0.66
C THR A 176 8.03 -4.87 1.21
N HIS A 177 8.56 -3.66 1.17
CA HIS A 177 7.85 -2.47 1.64
C HIS A 177 6.82 -1.93 0.62
N SER A 178 7.06 -2.12 -0.68
CA SER A 178 6.24 -1.47 -1.71
C SER A 178 5.01 -2.28 -2.16
N ASN A 179 5.13 -3.60 -2.35
CA ASN A 179 4.03 -4.43 -2.88
C ASN A 179 3.52 -5.49 -1.91
N PHE A 180 4.37 -6.06 -1.05
CA PHE A 180 3.95 -7.12 -0.14
C PHE A 180 2.81 -6.69 0.80
N PRO A 181 2.77 -5.44 1.35
CA PRO A 181 1.66 -4.99 2.17
C PRO A 181 0.29 -5.12 1.49
N HIS A 182 0.21 -4.80 0.21
CA HIS A 182 -1.05 -4.92 -0.53
C HIS A 182 -1.48 -6.38 -0.70
N LYS A 183 -0.54 -7.28 -1.04
CA LYS A 183 -0.81 -8.70 -1.20
C LYS A 183 -1.27 -9.32 0.12
N LEU A 184 -0.54 -9.05 1.20
CA LEU A 184 -0.88 -9.53 2.54
C LEU A 184 -2.25 -9.01 2.98
N SER A 185 -2.54 -7.73 2.74
CA SER A 185 -3.82 -7.12 3.03
C SER A 185 -4.99 -7.81 2.31
N ILE A 186 -4.84 -8.13 1.02
CA ILE A 186 -5.86 -8.84 0.25
C ILE A 186 -6.11 -10.24 0.82
N VAL A 187 -5.04 -10.99 1.08
CA VAL A 187 -5.14 -12.38 1.57
C VAL A 187 -5.76 -12.42 2.97
N GLN A 188 -5.30 -11.57 3.90
CA GLN A 188 -5.87 -11.50 5.24
C GLN A 188 -7.36 -11.12 5.21
N GLN A 189 -7.74 -10.17 4.35
CA GLN A 189 -9.15 -9.80 4.18
C GLN A 189 -9.99 -10.93 3.58
N ALA A 190 -9.48 -11.63 2.56
CA ALA A 190 -10.21 -12.71 1.90
C ALA A 190 -10.44 -13.89 2.83
N LEU A 191 -9.44 -14.21 3.67
CA LEU A 191 -9.50 -15.31 4.64
C LEU A 191 -10.14 -14.89 5.98
N ASN A 192 -10.42 -13.61 6.19
CA ASN A 192 -10.76 -13.03 7.50
C ASN A 192 -9.82 -13.56 8.59
N GLY A 193 -8.51 -13.35 8.39
CA GLY A 193 -7.49 -13.94 9.25
C GLY A 193 -6.27 -13.07 9.48
N THR A 194 -5.44 -13.48 10.43
CA THR A 194 -4.20 -12.80 10.81
C THR A 194 -2.98 -13.65 10.48
N ILE A 195 -1.88 -13.00 10.10
CA ILE A 195 -0.59 -13.67 9.90
C ILE A 195 -0.03 -14.12 11.26
N VAL A 196 0.38 -15.39 11.36
CA VAL A 196 0.85 -16.00 12.62
C VAL A 196 2.30 -16.49 12.52
N SER A 197 2.79 -16.76 11.32
CA SER A 197 4.19 -17.11 11.10
C SER A 197 4.62 -16.72 9.70
N VAL A 198 5.89 -16.45 9.52
CA VAL A 198 6.51 -16.09 8.26
C VAL A 198 7.93 -16.64 8.21
N ASN A 199 8.34 -17.06 7.02
CA ASN A 199 9.71 -17.44 6.67
C ASN A 199 9.93 -17.02 5.23
N GLY A 200 11.10 -16.52 4.88
CA GLY A 200 11.31 -16.06 3.52
C GLY A 200 12.73 -15.74 3.16
N GLN A 201 12.93 -15.51 1.87
CA GLN A 201 14.19 -15.13 1.29
C GLN A 201 14.04 -13.85 0.48
N LEU A 202 14.94 -12.90 0.74
CA LEU A 202 15.07 -11.68 -0.04
C LEU A 202 16.24 -11.81 -1.03
N ARG A 203 16.12 -11.14 -2.16
CA ARG A 203 17.21 -11.01 -3.12
C ARG A 203 17.47 -9.54 -3.43
N TYR A 204 18.74 -9.23 -3.61
CA TYR A 204 19.27 -7.90 -3.86
C TYR A 204 19.94 -7.86 -5.23
N ASP A 205 19.14 -8.15 -6.28
CA ASP A 205 19.64 -8.26 -7.66
C ASP A 205 20.07 -6.90 -8.23
N ILE A 206 19.58 -5.78 -7.68
CA ILE A 206 19.96 -4.41 -8.05
C ILE A 206 20.81 -3.84 -6.92
N GLN A 207 22.14 -3.91 -7.06
CA GLN A 207 23.08 -3.44 -6.06
C GLN A 207 23.46 -1.96 -6.19
N ARG A 208 23.20 -1.37 -7.37
CA ARG A 208 23.42 0.06 -7.65
C ARG A 208 22.45 0.54 -8.70
N ALA A 209 22.15 1.82 -8.68
CA ALA A 209 21.30 2.45 -9.67
C ALA A 209 21.89 3.80 -10.15
N PRO A 210 21.65 4.21 -11.40
CA PRO A 210 22.18 5.45 -11.93
C PRO A 210 21.56 6.67 -11.26
N ILE A 211 22.36 7.70 -11.00
CA ILE A 211 21.88 8.96 -10.47
C ILE A 211 21.36 9.81 -11.64
N ALA A 212 20.13 10.33 -11.51
CA ALA A 212 19.57 11.27 -12.47
C ALA A 212 18.93 12.44 -11.76
N ALA A 213 19.14 13.65 -12.31
CA ALA A 213 18.50 14.86 -11.83
C ALA A 213 17.04 14.96 -12.31
N GLY A 214 16.21 15.71 -11.59
CA GLY A 214 14.86 16.06 -12.03
C GLY A 214 13.80 14.98 -11.84
N VAL A 215 14.11 13.84 -11.22
CA VAL A 215 13.14 12.79 -10.91
C VAL A 215 12.31 13.19 -9.70
N HIS A 216 11.15 13.79 -9.94
CA HIS A 216 10.24 14.25 -8.88
C HIS A 216 9.00 13.35 -8.73
N ASP A 217 8.59 12.69 -9.82
CA ASP A 217 7.44 11.78 -9.84
C ASP A 217 7.90 10.35 -10.15
N PHE A 218 7.63 9.44 -9.21
CA PHE A 218 7.94 8.02 -9.34
C PHE A 218 7.37 7.39 -10.62
N ARG A 219 6.21 7.84 -11.10
CA ARG A 219 5.59 7.33 -12.34
C ARG A 219 6.41 7.63 -13.58
N LYS A 220 7.14 8.75 -13.57
CA LYS A 220 7.93 9.25 -14.72
C LYS A 220 9.39 8.84 -14.69
N ARG A 221 9.84 8.16 -13.61
CA ARG A 221 11.26 7.82 -13.40
C ARG A 221 11.89 7.05 -14.57
N GLY A 222 11.12 6.17 -15.24
CA GLY A 222 11.61 5.42 -16.40
C GLY A 222 12.04 6.30 -17.58
N GLN A 223 11.55 7.53 -17.68
CA GLN A 223 11.93 8.48 -18.73
C GLN A 223 13.36 9.03 -18.54
N PHE A 224 13.90 8.89 -17.34
CA PHE A 224 15.24 9.33 -16.94
C PHE A 224 16.24 8.17 -16.88
N ALA A 225 15.82 6.96 -17.24
CA ALA A 225 16.70 5.81 -17.27
C ALA A 225 17.64 5.91 -18.48
N PRO A 226 18.96 5.68 -18.30
CA PRO A 226 19.89 5.59 -19.42
C PRO A 226 19.54 4.40 -20.31
N GLN A 227 19.95 4.45 -21.58
CA GLN A 227 19.72 3.39 -22.54
C GLN A 227 20.64 2.18 -22.31
N SER A 228 21.86 2.42 -21.77
CA SER A 228 22.86 1.42 -21.45
C SER A 228 23.57 1.76 -20.16
N ALA A 229 24.06 0.72 -19.45
CA ALA A 229 24.92 0.90 -18.28
C ALA A 229 26.30 1.48 -18.62
N ASP A 230 26.70 1.44 -19.89
CA ASP A 230 28.00 1.87 -20.39
C ASP A 230 27.96 3.32 -20.95
N GLU A 231 26.84 4.05 -20.77
CA GLU A 231 26.77 5.46 -21.18
C GLU A 231 27.84 6.29 -20.46
N PRO A 232 28.61 7.12 -21.18
CA PRO A 232 29.64 7.97 -20.58
C PRO A 232 29.07 8.95 -19.55
N GLY A 233 29.76 9.10 -18.43
CA GLY A 233 29.41 10.11 -17.41
C GLY A 233 28.30 9.70 -16.46
N LEU A 234 27.83 8.45 -16.47
CA LEU A 234 26.90 7.96 -15.49
C LEU A 234 27.52 7.91 -14.09
N GLU A 235 26.87 8.56 -13.16
CA GLU A 235 27.14 8.40 -11.73
C GLU A 235 26.20 7.33 -11.14
N TRP A 236 26.70 6.57 -10.17
CA TRP A 236 25.97 5.46 -9.56
C TRP A 236 25.89 5.63 -8.05
N ALA A 237 24.78 5.22 -7.48
CA ALA A 237 24.61 5.10 -6.02
C ALA A 237 24.30 3.65 -5.65
N GLU A 238 24.81 3.22 -4.50
CA GLU A 238 24.57 1.89 -3.93
C GLU A 238 23.12 1.75 -3.49
N ALA A 239 22.53 0.59 -3.81
CA ALA A 239 21.18 0.20 -3.41
C ALA A 239 21.28 -0.89 -2.34
N ASP A 240 20.57 -0.71 -1.23
CA ASP A 240 20.54 -1.61 -0.09
C ASP A 240 19.18 -2.25 0.19
N SER A 241 18.20 -1.99 -0.68
CA SER A 241 16.84 -2.54 -0.57
C SER A 241 16.63 -3.76 -1.45
N ASP A 242 15.71 -4.63 -1.04
CA ASP A 242 15.38 -5.86 -1.77
C ASP A 242 14.73 -5.58 -3.13
N SER A 243 15.12 -6.38 -4.13
CA SER A 243 14.54 -6.35 -5.48
C SER A 243 13.51 -7.44 -5.73
N SER A 244 13.56 -8.52 -4.95
CA SER A 244 12.63 -9.65 -5.06
C SER A 244 12.50 -10.39 -3.73
N TYR A 245 11.45 -11.19 -3.59
CA TYR A 245 11.23 -12.02 -2.41
C TYR A 245 10.51 -13.33 -2.75
N THR A 246 10.73 -14.36 -1.91
CA THR A 246 9.91 -15.56 -1.81
C THR A 246 9.60 -15.75 -0.34
N VAL A 247 8.33 -15.75 0.03
CA VAL A 247 7.86 -15.78 1.42
C VAL A 247 6.80 -16.84 1.58
N LEU A 248 7.01 -17.72 2.56
CA LEU A 248 6.01 -18.65 3.08
C LEU A 248 5.43 -18.08 4.37
N ALA A 249 4.11 -18.03 4.47
CA ALA A 249 3.41 -17.53 5.64
C ALA A 249 2.29 -18.47 6.03
N HIS A 250 1.86 -18.40 7.30
CA HIS A 250 0.62 -19.00 7.75
C HIS A 250 -0.34 -17.91 8.21
N ILE A 251 -1.58 -18.03 7.79
CA ILE A 251 -2.67 -17.16 8.20
C ILE A 251 -3.69 -18.02 8.97
N ALA A 252 -4.03 -17.57 10.18
CA ALA A 252 -5.06 -18.18 11.00
C ALA A 252 -6.36 -17.39 10.81
N PRO A 253 -7.45 -18.01 10.28
CA PRO A 253 -8.77 -17.41 10.24
C PRO A 253 -9.28 -17.08 11.64
N GLU A 254 -9.92 -15.90 11.82
CA GLU A 254 -10.40 -15.45 13.14
C GLU A 254 -11.49 -16.36 13.74
N ASN A 255 -12.31 -17.00 12.89
CA ASN A 255 -13.38 -17.88 13.30
C ASN A 255 -12.90 -19.27 13.75
N ASP A 256 -11.69 -19.68 13.35
CA ASP A 256 -11.09 -20.96 13.76
C ASP A 256 -9.57 -20.90 13.65
N THR A 257 -8.92 -20.43 14.69
CA THR A 257 -7.45 -20.24 14.73
C THR A 257 -6.67 -21.58 14.74
N SER A 258 -7.34 -22.73 14.85
CA SER A 258 -6.71 -24.04 14.68
C SER A 258 -6.48 -24.41 13.23
N LYS A 259 -7.22 -23.79 12.29
CA LYS A 259 -7.07 -23.97 10.85
C LYS A 259 -6.04 -22.97 10.32
N MET A 260 -4.86 -23.48 9.96
CA MET A 260 -3.82 -22.67 9.34
C MET A 260 -3.90 -22.77 7.83
N VAL A 261 -3.92 -21.62 7.16
CA VAL A 261 -3.83 -21.53 5.69
C VAL A 261 -2.40 -21.20 5.30
N SER A 262 -1.77 -22.08 4.51
CA SER A 262 -0.42 -21.84 3.97
C SER A 262 -0.48 -20.83 2.84
N VAL A 263 0.42 -19.86 2.83
CA VAL A 263 0.45 -18.80 1.81
C VAL A 263 1.83 -18.65 1.22
N LEU A 264 1.95 -18.77 -0.09
CA LEU A 264 3.15 -18.44 -0.85
C LEU A 264 3.02 -17.06 -1.47
N PHE A 265 3.89 -16.15 -1.07
CA PHE A 265 4.07 -14.87 -1.75
C PHE A 265 5.40 -14.87 -2.51
N LYS A 266 5.35 -14.67 -3.81
CA LYS A 266 6.55 -14.56 -4.65
C LYS A 266 6.50 -13.30 -5.50
N GLN A 267 7.60 -12.57 -5.50
CA GLN A 267 7.82 -11.40 -6.33
C GLN A 267 9.18 -11.53 -7.00
N ALA A 268 9.22 -11.78 -8.29
CA ALA A 268 10.47 -11.68 -9.04
C ALA A 268 10.89 -10.20 -9.17
N GLY A 269 12.18 -9.94 -9.26
CA GLY A 269 12.71 -8.59 -9.46
C GLY A 269 12.88 -8.25 -10.95
N MET A 270 13.63 -9.08 -11.65
CA MET A 270 13.96 -8.93 -13.05
C MET A 270 13.69 -10.25 -13.76
N HIS A 271 12.53 -10.39 -14.37
CA HIS A 271 12.13 -11.60 -15.08
C HIS A 271 11.93 -11.28 -16.57
N PRO A 272 12.92 -11.51 -17.44
CA PRO A 272 12.76 -11.29 -18.87
C PRO A 272 11.75 -12.30 -19.46
N GLY A 273 10.89 -11.82 -20.32
CA GLY A 273 9.81 -12.61 -20.89
C GLY A 273 8.50 -12.49 -20.11
N PHE A 274 7.42 -12.92 -20.75
CA PHE A 274 6.10 -12.88 -20.16
C PHE A 274 5.85 -14.12 -19.29
N GLN A 275 5.48 -13.88 -18.06
CA GLN A 275 4.89 -14.87 -17.16
C GLN A 275 3.63 -14.25 -16.53
N PRO A 276 2.51 -14.99 -16.43
CA PRO A 276 1.31 -14.46 -15.85
C PRO A 276 1.49 -14.21 -14.35
N ASP A 277 1.05 -13.04 -13.91
CA ASP A 277 0.86 -12.73 -12.51
C ASP A 277 -0.52 -13.23 -12.07
N TYR A 278 -0.63 -13.81 -10.87
CA TYR A 278 -1.90 -14.30 -10.36
C TYR A 278 -1.97 -14.33 -8.84
N MET A 279 -3.20 -14.44 -8.36
CA MET A 279 -3.54 -14.81 -6.99
C MET A 279 -4.52 -15.99 -7.03
N ALA A 280 -4.21 -17.07 -6.31
CA ALA A 280 -5.06 -18.25 -6.26
C ALA A 280 -5.40 -18.62 -4.80
N PHE A 281 -6.68 -18.92 -4.54
CA PHE A 281 -7.17 -19.41 -3.26
C PHE A 281 -7.66 -20.83 -3.45
N MET A 282 -6.98 -21.79 -2.87
CA MET A 282 -7.25 -23.23 -2.99
C MET A 282 -7.94 -23.73 -1.74
N GLY A 283 -9.14 -24.23 -1.92
CA GLY A 283 -9.92 -24.82 -0.85
C GLY A 283 -10.21 -26.30 -1.06
N ARG A 284 -10.93 -26.92 -0.11
CA ARG A 284 -11.27 -28.35 -0.17
C ARG A 284 -12.18 -28.70 -1.35
N GLU A 285 -13.05 -27.78 -1.77
CA GLU A 285 -14.09 -28.04 -2.77
C GLU A 285 -13.79 -27.38 -4.12
N ALA A 286 -13.09 -26.24 -4.12
CA ALA A 286 -12.78 -25.51 -5.35
C ALA A 286 -11.55 -24.62 -5.19
N THR A 287 -11.02 -24.16 -6.33
CA THR A 287 -9.96 -23.14 -6.42
C THR A 287 -10.50 -21.90 -7.12
N LEU A 288 -10.25 -20.72 -6.53
CA LEU A 288 -10.38 -19.44 -7.21
C LEU A 288 -9.03 -19.04 -7.78
N HIS A 289 -8.99 -18.67 -9.05
CA HIS A 289 -7.81 -18.12 -9.71
C HIS A 289 -8.14 -16.72 -10.25
N ILE A 290 -7.33 -15.74 -9.89
CA ILE A 290 -7.54 -14.33 -10.23
C ILE A 290 -6.32 -13.83 -10.96
N ASN A 291 -6.49 -13.26 -12.15
CA ASN A 291 -5.37 -12.69 -12.88
C ASN A 291 -4.84 -11.45 -12.17
N GLY A 292 -3.51 -11.30 -12.20
CA GLY A 292 -2.80 -10.20 -11.56
C GLY A 292 -2.49 -10.44 -10.08
N ALA A 293 -1.30 -10.04 -9.68
CA ALA A 293 -0.76 -10.25 -8.33
C ALA A 293 -1.46 -9.47 -7.21
N PHE A 294 -2.34 -8.55 -7.56
CA PHE A 294 -3.19 -7.79 -6.64
C PHE A 294 -4.67 -8.08 -6.89
N ALA A 295 -5.01 -9.26 -7.41
CA ALA A 295 -6.38 -9.63 -7.75
C ALA A 295 -7.06 -8.61 -8.69
N GLN A 296 -6.41 -8.28 -9.81
CA GLN A 296 -6.97 -7.36 -10.79
C GLN A 296 -8.08 -7.98 -11.64
N GLY A 297 -8.05 -9.31 -11.82
CA GLY A 297 -9.04 -10.08 -12.59
C GLY A 297 -8.77 -10.18 -14.08
N PRO A 298 -9.52 -10.98 -14.82
CA PRO A 298 -10.72 -11.72 -14.42
C PRO A 298 -10.47 -12.85 -13.41
N MET A 299 -11.58 -13.33 -12.81
CA MET A 299 -11.58 -14.43 -11.84
C MET A 299 -12.20 -15.68 -12.45
N HIS A 300 -11.61 -16.82 -12.14
CA HIS A 300 -12.13 -18.14 -12.54
C HIS A 300 -12.26 -19.03 -11.31
N ILE A 301 -13.18 -19.97 -11.37
CA ILE A 301 -13.35 -21.03 -10.38
C ILE A 301 -13.22 -22.40 -11.05
N CYS A 302 -12.62 -23.35 -10.35
CA CYS A 302 -12.63 -24.76 -10.74
C CYS A 302 -13.04 -25.59 -9.53
N ALA A 303 -14.22 -26.21 -9.56
CA ALA A 303 -14.65 -27.17 -8.55
C ALA A 303 -13.87 -28.48 -8.69
N ARG A 304 -13.89 -29.31 -7.64
CA ARG A 304 -13.27 -30.64 -7.66
C ARG A 304 -13.79 -31.46 -8.85
N ASN A 305 -12.89 -31.94 -9.68
CA ASN A 305 -13.19 -32.67 -10.91
C ASN A 305 -13.96 -31.87 -12.00
N GLY A 306 -14.05 -30.55 -11.82
CA GLY A 306 -14.71 -29.62 -12.75
C GLY A 306 -13.79 -29.08 -13.85
N LYS A 307 -14.31 -28.08 -14.54
CA LYS A 307 -13.56 -27.25 -15.50
C LYS A 307 -13.43 -25.84 -14.94
N TRP A 308 -12.48 -25.09 -15.46
CA TRP A 308 -12.38 -23.66 -15.17
C TRP A 308 -13.55 -22.89 -15.78
N GLU A 309 -14.24 -22.12 -15.00
CA GLU A 309 -15.35 -21.25 -15.39
C GLU A 309 -15.05 -19.84 -14.93
N GLU A 310 -15.26 -18.85 -15.79
CA GLU A 310 -15.12 -17.45 -15.44
C GLU A 310 -16.27 -17.01 -14.54
N ILE A 311 -15.96 -16.30 -13.46
CA ILE A 311 -16.95 -15.68 -12.59
C ILE A 311 -17.06 -14.21 -13.01
N PRO A 312 -18.20 -13.78 -13.53
CA PRO A 312 -18.43 -12.37 -13.84
C PRO A 312 -18.40 -11.54 -12.56
N LEU A 313 -17.86 -10.34 -12.66
CA LEU A 313 -17.86 -9.39 -11.55
C LEU A 313 -19.28 -8.88 -11.30
N PRO A 314 -19.88 -9.14 -10.12
CA PRO A 314 -21.24 -8.67 -9.81
C PRO A 314 -21.32 -7.15 -9.76
N GLN A 315 -22.41 -6.61 -10.29
CA GLN A 315 -22.64 -5.16 -10.35
C GLN A 315 -22.73 -4.53 -8.95
N GLU A 316 -23.20 -5.28 -7.96
CA GLU A 316 -23.31 -4.85 -6.57
C GLU A 316 -21.94 -4.49 -5.99
N ILE A 317 -20.87 -5.25 -6.33
CA ILE A 317 -19.50 -4.96 -5.89
C ILE A 317 -19.01 -3.66 -6.55
N THR A 318 -19.23 -3.51 -7.85
CA THR A 318 -18.80 -2.29 -8.55
C THR A 318 -19.53 -1.06 -8.04
N ASN A 319 -20.86 -1.19 -7.80
CA ASN A 319 -21.70 -0.10 -7.31
C ASN A 319 -21.41 0.28 -5.84
N SER A 320 -20.82 -0.63 -5.05
CA SER A 320 -20.43 -0.36 -3.66
C SER A 320 -19.14 0.47 -3.54
N LEU A 321 -18.41 0.64 -4.63
CA LEU A 321 -17.16 1.37 -4.69
C LEU A 321 -17.36 2.78 -5.29
N PRO A 322 -16.49 3.74 -4.95
CA PRO A 322 -16.49 5.05 -5.59
C PRO A 322 -16.39 4.94 -7.11
N ASN A 323 -17.20 5.71 -7.83
CA ASN A 323 -17.17 5.74 -9.30
C ASN A 323 -15.97 6.56 -9.79
N ILE A 324 -14.79 5.97 -9.71
CA ILE A 324 -13.50 6.58 -10.07
C ILE A 324 -12.77 5.61 -11.00
N GLU A 325 -12.33 6.12 -12.15
CA GLU A 325 -11.67 5.30 -13.17
C GLU A 325 -10.33 4.74 -12.71
N HIS A 326 -9.47 5.61 -12.11
CA HIS A 326 -8.13 5.22 -11.70
C HIS A 326 -8.17 4.26 -10.49
N PRO A 327 -7.73 2.97 -10.62
CA PRO A 327 -7.93 1.96 -9.59
C PRO A 327 -7.33 2.31 -8.22
N ALA A 328 -6.12 2.89 -8.18
CA ALA A 328 -5.48 3.27 -6.93
C ALA A 328 -6.24 4.41 -6.22
N VAL A 329 -6.66 5.44 -6.97
CA VAL A 329 -7.44 6.56 -6.42
C VAL A 329 -8.78 6.05 -5.90
N ARG A 330 -9.45 5.15 -6.62
CA ARG A 330 -10.69 4.52 -6.16
C ARG A 330 -10.50 3.79 -4.83
N CYS A 331 -9.44 2.98 -4.71
CA CYS A 331 -9.13 2.26 -3.47
C CYS A 331 -8.80 3.22 -2.32
N TRP A 332 -8.02 4.27 -2.56
CA TRP A 332 -7.72 5.30 -1.57
C TRP A 332 -8.97 6.09 -1.17
N THR A 333 -9.86 6.40 -2.12
CA THR A 333 -11.13 7.08 -1.83
C THR A 333 -12.04 6.20 -0.96
N GLN A 334 -12.13 4.89 -1.24
CA GLN A 334 -12.88 3.96 -0.39
C GLN A 334 -12.33 3.94 1.03
N LEU A 335 -11.02 3.84 1.19
CA LEU A 335 -10.37 3.91 2.51
C LEU A 335 -10.62 5.27 3.19
N ALA A 336 -10.59 6.38 2.45
CA ALA A 336 -10.86 7.70 2.99
C ALA A 336 -12.31 7.82 3.49
N HIS A 337 -13.30 7.27 2.77
CA HIS A 337 -14.70 7.23 3.22
C HIS A 337 -14.83 6.49 4.55
N GLU A 338 -14.25 5.29 4.67
CA GLU A 338 -14.31 4.47 5.88
C GLU A 338 -13.60 5.15 7.06
N PHE A 339 -12.44 5.75 6.81
CA PHE A 339 -11.68 6.49 7.82
C PHE A 339 -12.45 7.74 8.34
N ILE A 340 -13.08 8.49 7.43
CA ILE A 340 -13.89 9.66 7.78
C ILE A 340 -15.13 9.24 8.59
N ALA A 341 -15.77 8.13 8.22
CA ALA A 341 -16.91 7.59 8.97
C ALA A 341 -16.52 7.22 10.41
N ASP A 342 -15.35 6.61 10.59
CA ASP A 342 -14.84 6.28 11.93
C ASP A 342 -14.49 7.55 12.75
N ILE A 343 -13.87 8.56 12.13
CA ILE A 343 -13.61 9.87 12.78
C ILE A 343 -14.93 10.51 13.26
N LYS A 344 -15.97 10.43 12.45
CA LYS A 344 -17.30 10.97 12.80
C LYS A 344 -18.10 10.08 13.74
N SER A 345 -17.56 8.95 14.16
CA SER A 345 -18.25 7.92 14.96
C SER A 345 -19.49 7.32 14.28
N GLU A 346 -19.50 7.30 12.94
CA GLU A 346 -20.54 6.67 12.11
C GLU A 346 -20.33 5.15 11.97
N GLY A 347 -19.18 4.62 12.41
CA GLY A 347 -18.86 3.21 12.49
C GLY A 347 -17.43 2.88 11.99
N TYR A 348 -16.89 1.76 12.51
CA TYR A 348 -15.62 1.19 12.06
C TYR A 348 -15.88 -0.03 11.15
N SER A 349 -15.40 0.01 9.92
CA SER A 349 -15.66 -1.02 8.89
C SER A 349 -14.62 -2.14 8.85
N GLY A 350 -13.59 -2.09 9.70
CA GLY A 350 -12.47 -3.05 9.67
C GLY A 350 -11.38 -2.67 8.65
N TYR A 351 -11.25 -1.39 8.30
CA TYR A 351 -10.12 -0.90 7.50
C TYR A 351 -8.80 -1.02 8.27
N GLN A 352 -7.68 -0.99 7.56
CA GLN A 352 -6.36 -1.15 8.18
C GLN A 352 -5.90 0.13 8.89
N THR A 353 -5.36 -0.07 10.10
CA THR A 353 -4.89 0.95 11.01
C THR A 353 -3.38 0.92 11.19
N PHE A 354 -2.82 1.77 12.03
CA PHE A 354 -1.40 1.71 12.41
C PHE A 354 -1.00 0.42 13.12
N LYS A 355 -1.96 -0.29 13.75
CA LYS A 355 -1.71 -1.62 14.30
C LYS A 355 -1.31 -2.59 13.20
N ASP A 356 -2.04 -2.57 12.07
CA ASP A 356 -1.73 -3.40 10.92
C ASP A 356 -0.39 -3.00 10.28
N GLY A 357 -0.15 -1.69 10.15
CA GLY A 357 1.12 -1.15 9.65
C GLY A 357 2.32 -1.60 10.50
N TRP A 358 2.18 -1.61 11.82
CA TRP A 358 3.20 -2.14 12.72
C TRP A 358 3.42 -3.66 12.54
N ILE A 359 2.33 -4.45 12.53
CA ILE A 359 2.42 -5.90 12.34
C ILE A 359 3.10 -6.22 11.00
N TYR A 360 2.78 -5.48 9.93
CA TYR A 360 3.41 -5.68 8.63
C TYR A 360 4.91 -5.37 8.67
N GLN A 361 5.29 -4.35 9.41
CA GLN A 361 6.71 -4.01 9.58
C GLN A 361 7.48 -5.10 10.35
N GLU A 362 6.87 -5.70 11.39
CA GLU A 362 7.43 -6.88 12.10
C GLU A 362 7.62 -8.07 11.12
N VAL A 363 6.64 -8.30 10.24
CA VAL A 363 6.75 -9.33 9.19
C VAL A 363 7.92 -9.07 8.25
N PHE A 364 8.13 -7.80 7.83
CA PHE A 364 9.24 -7.46 6.93
C PHE A 364 10.61 -7.63 7.60
N GLU A 365 10.72 -7.30 8.88
CA GLU A 365 11.97 -7.52 9.63
C GLU A 365 12.22 -9.01 9.87
N ALA A 366 11.20 -9.80 10.20
CA ALA A 366 11.31 -11.24 10.35
C ALA A 366 11.85 -11.91 9.07
N ILE A 367 11.35 -11.53 7.89
CA ILE A 367 11.86 -12.06 6.61
C ILE A 367 13.32 -11.67 6.35
N ARG A 368 13.79 -10.52 6.87
CA ARG A 368 15.18 -10.06 6.66
C ARG A 368 16.18 -10.67 7.60
N SER A 369 15.76 -11.11 8.79
CA SER A 369 16.63 -11.64 9.84
C SER A 369 17.03 -13.10 9.61
N GLU A 370 16.47 -13.76 8.61
CA GLU A 370 16.82 -15.12 8.17
C GLU A 370 17.78 -15.10 6.97
#